data_b28295996b61ad0592aa37a47f59fc46
#
_entry.id   b28295996b61ad0592aa37a47f59fc46
#
_cell.length_a   1.000
_cell.length_b   1.000
_cell.length_c   1.000
_cell.angle_alpha   90.00
_cell.angle_beta   90.00
_cell.angle_gamma   90.00
#
_symmetry.space_group_name_H-M   'P 1'
#
loop_
_entity.id
_entity.type
_entity.pdbx_description
1 polymer ?
#
loop_
_entity_poly.entity_id
_entity_poly.type
_entity_poly.pdbx_seq_one_letter_code
_entity_poly.pdbx_strand_id
1 'polypeptide(L)'
;LSFHKEDIICKKGCSKCCAAITLFPVEFFAIKQEIHNTLSLPDFNNTKQSHGCIFLKDSICKIYESRPIICRTQGLPLLYFSDKLENYTISFCDKNFTSRDENFEFDTEYSIDLDRLNSLLYKLNKEFMKEIGLENNIDKRIKISLLPSCISENIDYKSPSLYFNE
;
A
#
# COMPACT_ATOMS: atom_id res chain seq x y z
N LEU A 1 -0.93 5.77 -17.24
CA LEU A 1 -1.67 4.49 -17.10
C LEU A 1 -2.63 4.20 -18.26
N SER A 2 -2.95 5.18 -19.09
CA SER A 2 -3.74 4.98 -20.30
C SER A 2 -3.04 4.09 -21.33
N PHE A 3 -1.71 4.08 -21.34
CA PHE A 3 -0.89 3.30 -22.28
C PHE A 3 -1.07 1.79 -22.14
N HIS A 4 -1.15 1.29 -20.91
CA HIS A 4 -1.32 -0.15 -20.64
C HIS A 4 -2.77 -0.56 -20.35
N LYS A 5 -3.75 0.25 -20.73
CA LYS A 5 -5.15 0.04 -20.36
C LYS A 5 -5.71 -1.31 -20.83
N GLU A 6 -5.28 -1.79 -21.99
CA GLU A 6 -5.74 -3.05 -22.57
C GLU A 6 -5.04 -4.27 -21.95
N ASP A 7 -3.85 -4.09 -21.40
CA ASP A 7 -3.06 -5.15 -20.80
C ASP A 7 -3.36 -5.37 -19.33
N ILE A 8 -3.94 -4.37 -18.65
CA ILE A 8 -4.21 -4.41 -17.21
C ILE A 8 -5.63 -4.89 -16.97
N ILE A 9 -5.76 -6.14 -16.53
CA ILE A 9 -7.05 -6.75 -16.17
C ILE A 9 -7.40 -6.58 -14.69
N CYS A 10 -6.52 -5.97 -13.89
CA CYS A 10 -6.77 -5.67 -12.49
C CYS A 10 -7.99 -4.77 -12.33
N LYS A 11 -8.98 -5.23 -11.55
CA LYS A 11 -10.23 -4.53 -11.30
C LYS A 11 -10.71 -4.78 -9.89
N LYS A 12 -11.71 -4.04 -9.44
CA LYS A 12 -12.42 -4.30 -8.19
C LYS A 12 -12.88 -5.76 -8.15
N GLY A 13 -12.56 -6.47 -7.05
CA GLY A 13 -12.81 -7.90 -6.91
C GLY A 13 -11.58 -8.80 -7.21
N CYS A 14 -10.50 -8.27 -7.80
CA CYS A 14 -9.23 -8.96 -7.84
C CYS A 14 -8.51 -8.80 -6.51
N SER A 15 -8.16 -9.91 -5.84
CA SER A 15 -7.62 -9.91 -4.47
C SER A 15 -6.31 -10.68 -4.31
N LYS A 16 -5.69 -11.16 -5.40
CA LYS A 16 -4.48 -12.00 -5.36
C LYS A 16 -3.30 -11.31 -4.64
N CYS A 17 -3.18 -9.98 -4.76
CA CYS A 17 -2.13 -9.19 -4.13
C CYS A 17 -2.50 -8.64 -2.74
N CYS A 18 -3.69 -8.94 -2.22
CA CYS A 18 -4.14 -8.48 -0.91
C CYS A 18 -3.49 -9.28 0.21
N ALA A 19 -2.43 -8.73 0.77
CA ALA A 19 -1.67 -9.32 1.86
C ALA A 19 -1.69 -8.42 3.11
N ALA A 20 -1.24 -8.98 4.23
CA ALA A 20 -0.91 -8.19 5.40
C ALA A 20 0.34 -7.35 5.11
N ILE A 21 0.22 -6.04 5.22
CA ILE A 21 1.29 -5.09 4.91
C ILE A 21 1.56 -4.16 6.09
N THR A 22 2.73 -3.52 6.04
CA THR A 22 3.09 -2.42 6.93
C THR A 22 3.22 -1.13 6.12
N LEU A 23 2.89 -0.01 6.74
CA LEU A 23 2.87 1.32 6.14
C LEU A 23 3.84 2.25 6.86
N PHE A 24 4.29 3.27 6.18
CA PHE A 24 4.87 4.41 6.88
C PHE A 24 3.79 5.13 7.70
N PRO A 25 4.17 5.73 8.84
CA PRO A 25 3.24 6.49 9.68
C PRO A 25 2.42 7.51 8.90
N VAL A 26 3.01 8.27 7.99
CA VAL A 26 2.31 9.27 7.18
C VAL A 26 1.14 8.67 6.38
N GLU A 27 1.33 7.51 5.76
CA GLU A 27 0.24 6.82 5.03
C GLU A 27 -0.81 6.27 6.00
N PHE A 28 -0.36 5.66 7.10
CA PHE A 28 -1.26 5.07 8.09
C PHE A 28 -2.22 6.12 8.64
N PHE A 29 -1.71 7.28 9.06
CA PHE A 29 -2.53 8.33 9.64
C PHE A 29 -3.39 9.04 8.59
N ALA A 30 -2.91 9.21 7.36
CA ALA A 30 -3.72 9.74 6.26
C ALA A 30 -4.93 8.85 5.97
N ILE A 31 -4.72 7.52 5.88
CA ILE A 31 -5.80 6.56 5.66
C ILE A 31 -6.77 6.54 6.85
N LYS A 32 -6.25 6.57 8.09
CA LYS A 32 -7.06 6.65 9.30
C LYS A 32 -8.00 7.85 9.25
N GLN A 33 -7.47 9.03 8.93
CA GLN A 33 -8.26 10.26 8.87
C GLN A 33 -9.32 10.21 7.76
N GLU A 34 -8.95 9.71 6.59
CA GLU A 34 -9.89 9.59 5.46
C GLU A 34 -11.05 8.64 5.79
N ILE A 35 -10.75 7.47 6.38
CA ILE A 35 -11.77 6.51 6.79
C ILE A 35 -12.68 7.11 7.86
N HIS A 36 -12.11 7.78 8.85
CA HIS A 36 -12.89 8.43 9.91
C HIS A 36 -13.88 9.48 9.35
N ASN A 37 -13.47 10.21 8.31
CA ASN A 37 -14.28 11.28 7.74
C ASN A 37 -15.32 10.80 6.72
N THR A 38 -15.10 9.65 6.06
CA THR A 38 -15.89 9.25 4.87
C THR A 38 -16.70 7.99 5.06
N LEU A 39 -16.35 7.13 6.02
CA LEU A 39 -16.99 5.83 6.17
C LEU A 39 -17.63 5.70 7.56
N SER A 40 -18.90 5.28 7.60
CA SER A 40 -19.35 4.47 8.72
C SER A 40 -18.42 3.25 8.75
N LEU A 41 -17.70 3.06 9.87
CA LEU A 41 -16.72 1.98 10.05
C LEU A 41 -17.30 0.65 9.55
N PRO A 42 -16.63 -0.03 8.61
CA PRO A 42 -17.03 -1.39 8.28
C PRO A 42 -16.97 -2.23 9.55
N ASP A 43 -17.94 -3.10 9.76
CA ASP A 43 -17.91 -4.05 10.87
C ASP A 43 -16.71 -5.01 10.68
N PHE A 44 -15.64 -4.74 11.42
CA PHE A 44 -14.41 -5.56 11.41
C PHE A 44 -14.51 -6.77 12.36
N ASN A 45 -15.58 -6.87 13.18
CA ASN A 45 -15.71 -7.88 14.25
C ASN A 45 -15.80 -9.32 13.71
N ASN A 46 -16.10 -9.51 12.42
CA ASN A 46 -16.27 -10.83 11.80
C ASN A 46 -15.15 -11.22 10.84
N THR A 47 -14.02 -10.49 10.80
CA THR A 47 -12.92 -10.80 9.88
C THR A 47 -11.88 -11.71 10.54
N LYS A 48 -12.25 -12.93 10.95
CA LYS A 48 -11.29 -14.01 11.19
C LYS A 48 -10.74 -14.49 9.84
N GLN A 49 -9.88 -13.69 9.22
CA GLN A 49 -9.08 -14.18 8.09
C GLN A 49 -7.76 -14.71 8.63
N SER A 50 -7.53 -16.00 8.45
CA SER A 50 -6.27 -16.67 8.81
C SER A 50 -5.10 -16.19 7.95
N HIS A 51 -5.35 -15.64 6.78
CA HIS A 51 -4.36 -15.16 5.83
C HIS A 51 -4.90 -13.97 5.01
N GLY A 52 -4.04 -12.96 4.75
CA GLY A 52 -4.36 -11.84 3.87
C GLY A 52 -4.59 -10.50 4.56
N CYS A 53 -5.15 -9.55 3.82
CA CYS A 53 -5.44 -8.20 4.29
C CYS A 53 -6.74 -8.15 5.09
N ILE A 54 -6.72 -7.53 6.28
CA ILE A 54 -7.91 -7.39 7.15
C ILE A 54 -9.07 -6.64 6.48
N PHE A 55 -8.78 -5.78 5.50
CA PHE A 55 -9.81 -5.02 4.77
C PHE A 55 -10.42 -5.77 3.58
N LEU A 56 -9.98 -7.01 3.34
CA LEU A 56 -10.54 -7.84 2.28
C LEU A 56 -11.72 -8.65 2.78
N LYS A 57 -12.91 -8.44 2.21
CA LYS A 57 -14.11 -9.23 2.48
C LYS A 57 -14.77 -9.60 1.16
N ASP A 58 -15.03 -10.89 0.92
CA ASP A 58 -15.64 -11.40 -0.30
C ASP A 58 -14.93 -10.93 -1.58
N SER A 59 -13.58 -10.96 -1.56
CA SER A 59 -12.71 -10.44 -2.63
C SER A 59 -12.86 -8.93 -2.90
N ILE A 60 -13.48 -8.18 -2.01
CA ILE A 60 -13.66 -6.72 -2.12
C ILE A 60 -12.90 -6.01 -1.02
N CYS A 61 -12.03 -5.07 -1.40
CA CYS A 61 -11.34 -4.18 -0.46
C CYS A 61 -12.32 -3.16 0.12
N LYS A 62 -12.48 -3.15 1.45
CA LYS A 62 -13.40 -2.22 2.14
C LYS A 62 -12.90 -0.78 2.18
N ILE A 63 -11.59 -0.58 1.97
CA ILE A 63 -10.96 0.74 1.89
C ILE A 63 -10.41 1.01 0.49
N TYR A 64 -11.13 0.57 -0.57
CA TYR A 64 -10.59 0.60 -1.94
C TYR A 64 -10.14 1.99 -2.37
N GLU A 65 -10.88 3.04 -2.04
CA GLU A 65 -10.53 4.43 -2.39
C GLU A 65 -9.40 4.99 -1.53
N SER A 66 -9.29 4.52 -0.27
CA SER A 66 -8.26 4.95 0.69
C SER A 66 -7.04 4.02 0.71
N ARG A 67 -6.83 3.22 -0.35
CA ARG A 67 -5.69 2.29 -0.40
C ARG A 67 -4.35 2.99 -0.32
N PRO A 68 -3.37 2.44 0.42
CA PRO A 68 -2.00 2.95 0.42
C PRO A 68 -1.34 2.81 -0.96
N ILE A 69 -0.25 3.55 -1.16
CA ILE A 69 0.47 3.60 -2.44
C ILE A 69 0.83 2.20 -2.95
N ILE A 70 1.36 1.33 -2.09
CA ILE A 70 1.70 -0.03 -2.47
C ILE A 70 0.50 -0.82 -3.03
N CYS A 71 -0.70 -0.62 -2.49
CA CYS A 71 -1.90 -1.28 -3.00
C CYS A 71 -2.41 -0.66 -4.31
N ARG A 72 -2.12 0.62 -4.55
CA ARG A 72 -2.51 1.33 -5.77
C ARG A 72 -1.60 1.00 -6.95
N THR A 73 -0.34 0.66 -6.68
CA THR A 73 0.66 0.32 -7.69
C THR A 73 0.69 -1.16 -8.05
N GLN A 74 0.08 -2.02 -7.22
CA GLN A 74 0.07 -3.46 -7.46
C GLN A 74 -0.54 -3.81 -8.82
N GLY A 75 0.19 -4.65 -9.56
CA GLY A 75 -0.20 -5.13 -10.88
C GLY A 75 0.29 -4.27 -12.04
N LEU A 76 0.74 -3.05 -11.77
CA LEU A 76 1.34 -2.17 -12.77
C LEU A 76 2.82 -2.55 -13.02
N PRO A 77 3.41 -2.17 -14.16
CA PRO A 77 4.83 -2.34 -14.38
C PRO A 77 5.63 -1.41 -13.44
N LEU A 78 6.38 -2.02 -12.52
CA LEU A 78 7.17 -1.35 -11.50
C LEU A 78 8.66 -1.52 -11.83
N LEU A 79 9.32 -0.43 -12.18
CA LEU A 79 10.76 -0.36 -12.41
C LEU A 79 11.47 -0.12 -11.07
N TYR A 80 12.46 -0.91 -10.75
CA TYR A 80 13.29 -0.78 -9.56
C TYR A 80 14.67 -1.38 -9.75
N PHE A 81 15.66 -0.93 -8.97
CA PHE A 81 16.97 -1.54 -8.94
C PHE A 81 16.95 -2.83 -8.11
N SER A 82 17.41 -3.92 -8.69
CA SER A 82 17.52 -5.21 -8.02
C SER A 82 18.96 -5.47 -7.60
N ASP A 83 19.25 -5.43 -6.30
CA ASP A 83 20.58 -5.74 -5.77
C ASP A 83 21.04 -7.16 -6.16
N LYS A 84 20.10 -8.10 -6.26
CA LYS A 84 20.41 -9.49 -6.66
C LYS A 84 20.89 -9.62 -8.10
N LEU A 85 20.33 -8.82 -9.00
CA LEU A 85 20.65 -8.84 -10.43
C LEU A 85 21.66 -7.74 -10.79
N GLU A 86 21.98 -6.85 -9.85
CA GLU A 86 22.82 -5.66 -10.05
C GLU A 86 22.37 -4.82 -11.26
N ASN A 87 21.05 -4.78 -11.49
CA ASN A 87 20.46 -4.09 -12.64
C ASN A 87 19.03 -3.62 -12.35
N TYR A 88 18.54 -2.70 -13.16
CA TYR A 88 17.12 -2.34 -13.18
C TYR A 88 16.28 -3.49 -13.71
N THR A 89 15.17 -3.73 -13.06
CA THR A 89 14.21 -4.76 -13.44
C THR A 89 12.79 -4.25 -13.34
N ILE A 90 11.88 -4.88 -14.05
CA ILE A 90 10.45 -4.54 -14.01
C ILE A 90 9.69 -5.75 -13.45
N SER A 91 8.83 -5.49 -12.47
CA SER A 91 7.88 -6.47 -11.96
C SER A 91 6.44 -6.03 -12.23
N PHE A 92 5.56 -6.97 -12.45
CA PHE A 92 4.13 -6.75 -12.68
C PHE A 92 3.31 -7.98 -12.23
N CYS A 93 2.01 -7.88 -12.24
CA CYS A 93 1.16 -9.02 -11.91
C CYS A 93 1.10 -10.00 -13.10
N ASP A 94 1.30 -11.29 -12.83
CA ASP A 94 1.23 -12.39 -13.81
C ASP A 94 -0.12 -12.54 -14.54
N LYS A 95 -1.16 -11.90 -14.03
CA LYS A 95 -2.48 -11.84 -14.69
C LYS A 95 -2.59 -10.72 -15.72
N ASN A 96 -1.73 -9.71 -15.62
CA ASN A 96 -1.66 -8.62 -16.58
C ASN A 96 -0.70 -8.99 -17.71
N PHE A 97 -0.80 -8.34 -18.84
CA PHE A 97 0.08 -8.51 -19.99
C PHE A 97 0.08 -9.95 -20.59
N THR A 98 -0.92 -10.73 -20.31
CA THR A 98 -1.01 -12.14 -20.78
C THR A 98 -1.19 -12.28 -22.30
N SER A 99 -1.56 -11.22 -22.99
CA SER A 99 -1.66 -11.14 -24.45
C SER A 99 -0.35 -10.81 -25.13
N ARG A 100 0.68 -10.42 -24.37
CA ARG A 100 2.00 -10.07 -24.88
C ARG A 100 2.84 -11.33 -25.06
N ASP A 101 3.68 -11.33 -26.07
CA ASP A 101 4.64 -12.41 -26.28
C ASP A 101 5.80 -12.35 -25.26
N GLU A 102 6.58 -13.42 -25.17
CA GLU A 102 7.69 -13.55 -24.23
C GLU A 102 8.86 -12.57 -24.47
N ASN A 103 8.91 -11.95 -25.64
CA ASN A 103 9.93 -10.95 -26.01
C ASN A 103 9.41 -9.51 -25.77
N PHE A 104 8.23 -9.34 -25.18
CA PHE A 104 7.70 -8.02 -24.92
C PHE A 104 8.56 -7.26 -23.93
N GLU A 105 9.15 -6.17 -24.37
CA GLU A 105 9.94 -5.27 -23.53
C GLU A 105 9.06 -4.10 -23.05
N PHE A 106 9.13 -3.84 -21.74
CA PHE A 106 8.48 -2.69 -21.16
C PHE A 106 9.28 -1.42 -21.43
N ASP A 107 8.61 -0.41 -21.93
CA ASP A 107 9.19 0.92 -21.99
C ASP A 107 9.24 1.51 -20.58
N THR A 108 10.44 1.92 -20.15
CA THR A 108 10.67 2.51 -18.84
C THR A 108 9.91 3.81 -18.63
N GLU A 109 9.63 4.56 -19.72
CA GLU A 109 8.81 5.79 -19.67
C GLU A 109 7.37 5.52 -19.20
N TYR A 110 6.83 4.34 -19.50
CA TYR A 110 5.47 3.92 -19.12
C TYR A 110 5.44 3.00 -17.88
N SER A 111 6.57 2.82 -17.23
CA SER A 111 6.71 2.08 -15.98
C SER A 111 6.75 3.03 -14.79
N ILE A 112 6.30 2.55 -13.63
CA ILE A 112 6.39 3.30 -12.38
C ILE A 112 7.77 3.10 -11.78
N ASP A 113 8.56 4.17 -11.66
CA ASP A 113 9.82 4.17 -10.93
C ASP A 113 9.54 4.00 -9.43
N LEU A 114 9.67 2.77 -8.95
CA LEU A 114 9.36 2.38 -7.58
C LEU A 114 10.37 2.97 -6.59
N ASP A 115 11.63 3.06 -6.95
CA ASP A 115 12.68 3.60 -6.08
C ASP A 115 12.48 5.09 -5.84
N ARG A 116 12.14 5.82 -6.88
CA ARG A 116 11.77 7.23 -6.79
C ARG A 116 10.51 7.43 -5.95
N LEU A 117 9.48 6.60 -6.17
CA LEU A 117 8.23 6.68 -5.42
C LEU A 117 8.46 6.42 -3.93
N ASN A 118 9.22 5.38 -3.59
CA ASN A 118 9.58 5.06 -2.21
C ASN A 118 10.41 6.16 -1.56
N SER A 119 11.35 6.75 -2.29
CA SER A 119 12.18 7.86 -1.81
C SER A 119 11.35 9.11 -1.49
N LEU A 120 10.36 9.43 -2.33
CA LEU A 120 9.43 10.53 -2.09
C LEU A 120 8.55 10.27 -0.86
N LEU A 121 8.01 9.05 -0.76
CA LEU A 121 7.19 8.66 0.38
C LEU A 121 7.98 8.70 1.69
N TYR A 122 9.24 8.24 1.67
CA TYR A 122 10.13 8.32 2.83
C TYR A 122 10.40 9.77 3.26
N LYS A 123 10.64 10.68 2.31
CA LYS A 123 10.81 12.10 2.60
C LYS A 123 9.57 12.70 3.24
N LEU A 124 8.39 12.42 2.69
CA LEU A 124 7.12 12.86 3.27
C LEU A 124 6.93 12.31 4.70
N ASN A 125 7.25 11.02 4.91
CA ASN A 125 7.19 10.43 6.25
C ASN A 125 8.14 11.13 7.23
N LYS A 126 9.35 11.44 6.79
CA LYS A 126 10.34 12.14 7.63
C LYS A 126 9.83 13.51 8.08
N GLU A 127 9.28 14.31 7.16
CA GLU A 127 8.72 15.62 7.50
C GLU A 127 7.50 15.47 8.43
N PHE A 128 6.61 14.55 8.15
CA PHE A 128 5.46 14.25 9.01
C PHE A 128 5.88 13.86 10.43
N MET A 129 6.85 12.93 10.57
CA MET A 129 7.33 12.46 11.87
C MET A 129 8.00 13.58 12.66
N LYS A 130 8.68 14.48 11.99
CA LYS A 130 9.26 15.69 12.59
C LYS A 130 8.17 16.64 13.08
N GLU A 131 7.14 16.88 12.27
CA GLU A 131 6.03 17.76 12.62
C GLU A 131 5.28 17.28 13.86
N ILE A 132 5.13 15.97 14.02
CA ILE A 132 4.43 15.39 15.20
C ILE A 132 5.36 15.07 16.37
N GLY A 133 6.67 15.38 16.30
CA GLY A 133 7.63 15.18 17.39
C GLY A 133 8.03 13.72 17.62
N LEU A 134 8.04 12.89 16.59
CA LEU A 134 8.35 11.45 16.67
C LEU A 134 9.52 11.04 15.76
N GLU A 135 10.52 11.90 15.61
CA GLU A 135 11.66 11.71 14.70
C GLU A 135 12.43 10.40 14.95
N ASN A 136 12.45 9.92 16.18
CA ASN A 136 13.13 8.66 16.53
C ASN A 136 12.46 7.41 15.93
N ASN A 137 11.28 7.56 15.35
CA ASN A 137 10.50 6.46 14.78
C ASN A 137 10.34 6.58 13.24
N ILE A 138 11.18 7.38 12.56
CA ILE A 138 11.07 7.63 11.11
C ILE A 138 11.10 6.34 10.29
N ASP A 139 11.95 5.39 10.67
CA ASP A 139 12.14 4.12 9.96
C ASP A 139 11.15 3.03 10.38
N LYS A 140 10.36 3.28 11.42
CA LYS A 140 9.36 2.32 11.89
C LYS A 140 8.18 2.26 10.91
N ARG A 141 7.58 1.08 10.84
CA ARG A 141 6.40 0.85 10.00
C ARG A 141 5.26 0.31 10.86
N ILE A 142 4.05 0.71 10.55
CA ILE A 142 2.84 0.35 11.29
C ILE A 142 2.06 -0.71 10.50
N LYS A 143 1.64 -1.78 11.17
CA LYS A 143 0.81 -2.81 10.55
C LYS A 143 -0.55 -2.22 10.16
N ILE A 144 -0.97 -2.39 8.91
CA ILE A 144 -2.28 -1.91 8.43
C ILE A 144 -3.44 -2.51 9.25
N SER A 145 -3.23 -3.68 9.85
CA SER A 145 -4.22 -4.35 10.69
C SER A 145 -4.56 -3.62 11.99
N LEU A 146 -3.77 -2.62 12.39
CA LEU A 146 -4.07 -1.78 13.55
C LEU A 146 -5.08 -0.66 13.25
N LEU A 147 -5.34 -0.35 11.97
CA LEU A 147 -6.25 0.74 11.60
C LEU A 147 -7.65 0.62 12.24
N PRO A 148 -8.33 -0.55 12.24
CA PRO A 148 -9.67 -0.64 12.83
C PRO A 148 -9.72 -0.27 14.31
N SER A 149 -8.81 -0.81 15.13
CA SER A 149 -8.74 -0.48 16.56
C SER A 149 -8.38 0.99 16.79
N CYS A 150 -7.41 1.50 16.02
CA CYS A 150 -7.01 2.91 16.12
C CYS A 150 -8.13 3.90 15.76
N ILE A 151 -9.07 3.49 14.90
CA ILE A 151 -10.24 4.31 14.54
C ILE A 151 -11.31 4.17 15.61
N SER A 152 -11.66 2.95 16.02
CA SER A 152 -12.72 2.69 17.02
C SER A 152 -12.40 3.29 18.39
N GLU A 153 -11.15 3.29 18.80
CA GLU A 153 -10.68 3.83 20.07
C GLU A 153 -10.24 5.30 19.97
N ASN A 154 -10.37 5.91 18.79
CA ASN A 154 -9.93 7.28 18.48
C ASN A 154 -8.47 7.56 18.90
N ILE A 155 -7.60 6.55 18.76
CA ILE A 155 -6.19 6.64 19.14
C ILE A 155 -5.47 7.65 18.25
N ASP A 156 -4.87 8.66 18.86
CA ASP A 156 -4.12 9.72 18.20
C ASP A 156 -2.64 9.31 18.01
N TYR A 157 -1.93 9.98 17.08
CA TYR A 157 -0.48 9.85 16.88
C TYR A 157 0.33 10.19 18.13
N LYS A 158 -0.26 10.89 19.10
CA LYS A 158 0.34 11.23 20.40
C LYS A 158 0.56 10.04 21.33
N SER A 159 0.10 8.84 20.95
CA SER A 159 0.29 7.61 21.72
C SER A 159 1.22 6.62 20.98
N PRO A 160 2.52 6.96 20.79
CA PRO A 160 3.44 6.20 19.92
C PRO A 160 3.65 4.76 20.36
N SER A 161 3.56 4.47 21.66
CA SER A 161 3.69 3.10 22.19
C SER A 161 2.67 2.11 21.63
N LEU A 162 1.51 2.59 21.19
CA LEU A 162 0.45 1.74 20.61
C LEU A 162 0.75 1.33 19.16
N TYR A 163 1.60 2.09 18.47
CA TYR A 163 1.92 1.85 17.06
C TYR A 163 3.28 1.19 16.85
N PHE A 164 4.24 1.45 17.75
CA PHE A 164 5.65 1.11 17.57
C PHE A 164 6.16 0.10 18.61
N ASN A 165 5.27 -0.54 19.38
CA ASN A 165 5.66 -1.65 20.23
C ASN A 165 6.17 -2.81 19.37
N GLU A 166 7.32 -3.33 19.74
CA GLU A 166 8.00 -4.48 19.15
C GLU A 166 7.22 -5.78 19.37
#